data_09b20b465c94a3eb121fd194a429aa7a
#
_entry.id   09b20b465c94a3eb121fd194a429aa7a
#
_cell.length_a   1.000
_cell.length_b   1.000
_cell.length_c   1.000
_cell.angle_alpha   90.00
_cell.angle_beta   90.00
_cell.angle_gamma   90.00
#
_symmetry.space_group_name_H-M   'P 1'
#
loop_
_entity.id
_entity.type
_entity.pdbx_description
1 polymer ?
#
loop_
_entity_poly.entity_id
_entity_poly.type
_entity_poly.pdbx_seq_one_letter_code
_entity_poly.pdbx_strand_id
1 'polypeptide(L)'
;MKTIVIAEVGENHYGRWDVCRGMVEEIAKHGATYAKFQTYTADNFGKDHIWYDWFKGVAMPEAEHFEMQQLCAEKNVGFLSSTFTIGTTRFLVEKMKCTSLKVASSRLVDYDLLDDIDNRADKVKTVYLSSGMGTIDEIRTAIEHLSKIENLYLLHCTSQYPCEDENVNLRAMVTMQEAFPDYPIGYSCHNHGIEACLAAVALGATVIEKHFTYHVDMPGDDHKGGMTPEMLGQMVQSIARIETILGSAEKAPVDAEKRAVDNLRVPMLDVGFE
;
A
#
# COMPACT_ATOMS: atom_id res chain seq x y z
N MET A 1 0.51 12.95 -10.16
CA MET A 1 0.04 12.75 -8.76
C MET A 1 1.19 12.05 -8.02
N LYS A 2 1.52 12.42 -6.80
CA LYS A 2 2.61 11.77 -6.04
C LYS A 2 2.12 10.42 -5.51
N THR A 3 2.90 9.36 -5.68
CA THR A 3 2.58 8.01 -5.19
C THR A 3 2.48 8.01 -3.66
N ILE A 4 1.42 7.44 -3.13
CA ILE A 4 1.22 7.23 -1.69
C ILE A 4 2.02 6.00 -1.27
N VAL A 5 2.89 6.13 -0.27
CA VAL A 5 3.67 5.03 0.30
C VAL A 5 3.13 4.68 1.68
N ILE A 6 2.66 3.45 1.83
CA ILE A 6 2.13 2.88 3.07
C ILE A 6 3.13 1.86 3.60
N ALA A 7 3.76 2.17 4.73
CA ALA A 7 4.64 1.25 5.44
C ALA A 7 3.83 0.47 6.48
N GLU A 8 3.64 -0.84 6.24
CA GLU A 8 2.85 -1.72 7.09
C GLU A 8 3.68 -2.27 8.25
N VAL A 9 3.42 -1.78 9.44
CA VAL A 9 3.98 -2.32 10.69
C VAL A 9 3.42 -3.72 10.96
N GLY A 10 2.12 -3.90 10.71
CA GLY A 10 1.45 -5.19 10.87
C GLY A 10 1.68 -5.78 12.26
N GLU A 11 2.15 -7.03 12.30
CA GLU A 11 2.47 -7.77 13.52
C GLU A 11 3.97 -7.76 13.85
N ASN A 12 4.79 -7.07 13.04
CA ASN A 12 6.26 -7.10 13.12
C ASN A 12 6.84 -6.46 14.41
N HIS A 13 5.99 -5.88 15.24
CA HIS A 13 6.33 -5.36 16.57
C HIS A 13 6.30 -6.42 17.68
N TYR A 14 5.80 -7.65 17.45
CA TYR A 14 5.69 -8.75 18.43
C TYR A 14 4.96 -8.40 19.75
N GLY A 15 4.01 -7.49 19.75
CA GLY A 15 3.37 -6.98 20.97
C GLY A 15 4.30 -6.11 21.83
N ARG A 16 5.45 -5.70 21.30
CA ARG A 16 6.40 -4.80 21.94
C ARG A 16 6.17 -3.38 21.48
N TRP A 17 5.51 -2.59 22.30
CA TRP A 17 5.09 -1.23 21.92
C TRP A 17 6.26 -0.25 21.83
N ASP A 18 7.37 -0.51 22.53
CA ASP A 18 8.63 0.20 22.35
C ASP A 18 9.22 -0.01 20.95
N VAL A 19 9.15 -1.23 20.43
CA VAL A 19 9.57 -1.57 19.06
C VAL A 19 8.62 -0.89 18.06
N CYS A 20 7.31 -0.96 18.29
CA CYS A 20 6.30 -0.32 17.43
C CYS A 20 6.53 1.19 17.31
N ARG A 21 6.79 1.89 18.42
CA ARG A 21 7.14 3.32 18.44
C ARG A 21 8.39 3.61 17.59
N GLY A 22 9.45 2.84 17.77
CA GLY A 22 10.66 2.97 16.97
C GLY A 22 10.43 2.75 15.48
N MET A 23 9.54 1.79 15.10
CA MET A 23 9.16 1.59 13.70
C MET A 23 8.46 2.83 13.14
N VAL A 24 7.53 3.45 13.86
CA VAL A 24 6.87 4.69 13.43
C VAL A 24 7.88 5.83 13.20
N GLU A 25 8.88 5.97 14.08
CA GLU A 25 9.93 6.98 13.95
C GLU A 25 10.78 6.76 12.69
N GLU A 26 11.21 5.52 12.42
CA GLU A 26 11.96 5.21 11.21
C GLU A 26 11.10 5.36 9.95
N ILE A 27 9.82 4.96 9.97
CA ILE A 27 8.89 5.15 8.85
C ILE A 27 8.74 6.63 8.50
N ALA A 28 8.53 7.49 9.51
CA ALA A 28 8.41 8.93 9.32
C ALA A 28 9.70 9.55 8.77
N LYS A 29 10.85 9.19 9.34
CA LYS A 29 12.20 9.66 8.95
C LYS A 29 12.51 9.33 7.49
N HIS A 30 12.04 8.18 6.98
CA HIS A 30 12.30 7.74 5.61
C HIS A 30 11.22 8.16 4.61
N GLY A 31 10.22 8.94 5.03
CA GLY A 31 9.32 9.69 4.17
C GLY A 31 8.14 8.90 3.60
N ALA A 32 7.70 7.82 4.26
CA ALA A 32 6.43 7.19 3.94
C ALA A 32 5.26 8.15 4.20
N THR A 33 4.15 7.96 3.49
CA THR A 33 2.92 8.73 3.69
C THR A 33 2.17 8.27 4.92
N TYR A 34 2.13 6.95 5.16
CA TYR A 34 1.44 6.32 6.27
C TYR A 34 2.32 5.28 6.97
N ALA A 35 2.24 5.25 8.31
CA ALA A 35 2.51 4.07 9.10
C ALA A 35 1.19 3.33 9.29
N LYS A 36 1.14 2.04 8.87
CA LYS A 36 -0.10 1.26 8.91
C LYS A 36 -0.03 0.16 9.96
N PHE A 37 -1.18 -0.09 10.57
CA PHE A 37 -1.39 -1.05 11.64
C PHE A 37 -2.56 -1.97 11.31
N GLN A 38 -2.82 -2.92 12.21
CA GLN A 38 -3.94 -3.85 12.11
C GLN A 38 -4.80 -3.75 13.39
N THR A 39 -6.09 -3.51 13.23
CA THR A 39 -7.03 -3.38 14.34
C THR A 39 -7.92 -4.60 14.42
N TYR A 40 -7.59 -5.52 15.30
CA TYR A 40 -8.34 -6.73 15.60
C TYR A 40 -8.11 -7.16 17.06
N THR A 41 -8.91 -8.11 17.54
CA THR A 41 -8.64 -8.89 18.75
C THR A 41 -8.47 -10.36 18.37
N ALA A 42 -7.74 -11.14 19.16
CA ALA A 42 -7.60 -12.58 18.90
C ALA A 42 -8.95 -13.29 18.79
N ASP A 43 -9.95 -12.85 19.57
CA ASP A 43 -11.29 -13.42 19.55
C ASP A 43 -12.02 -13.24 18.21
N ASN A 44 -11.60 -12.28 17.35
CA ASN A 44 -12.16 -12.12 16.00
C ASN A 44 -11.84 -13.32 15.08
N PHE A 45 -10.77 -14.05 15.37
CA PHE A 45 -10.38 -15.26 14.61
C PHE A 45 -10.98 -16.54 15.21
N GLY A 46 -11.52 -16.49 16.43
CA GLY A 46 -12.03 -17.64 17.17
C GLY A 46 -10.94 -18.38 17.96
N LYS A 47 -11.32 -18.90 19.13
CA LYS A 47 -10.36 -19.51 20.08
C LYS A 47 -9.72 -20.80 19.59
N ASP A 48 -10.36 -21.47 18.64
CA ASP A 48 -9.85 -22.72 18.03
C ASP A 48 -8.93 -22.46 16.82
N HIS A 49 -8.66 -21.20 16.48
CA HIS A 49 -7.77 -20.84 15.37
C HIS A 49 -6.32 -21.20 15.71
N ILE A 50 -5.61 -21.82 14.76
CA ILE A 50 -4.22 -22.29 14.96
C ILE A 50 -3.22 -21.19 15.38
N TRP A 51 -3.50 -19.93 15.04
CA TRP A 51 -2.69 -18.76 15.39
C TRP A 51 -3.30 -17.91 16.52
N TYR A 52 -4.30 -18.44 17.28
CA TYR A 52 -4.98 -17.65 18.31
C TYR A 52 -4.05 -17.06 19.36
N ASP A 53 -3.12 -17.87 19.89
CA ASP A 53 -2.15 -17.40 20.90
C ASP A 53 -1.17 -16.36 20.33
N TRP A 54 -0.79 -16.52 19.06
CA TRP A 54 0.00 -15.50 18.36
C TRP A 54 -0.77 -14.20 18.26
N PHE A 55 -1.96 -14.20 17.71
CA PHE A 55 -2.80 -13.00 17.61
C PHE A 55 -3.05 -12.34 18.96
N LYS A 56 -3.20 -13.13 20.02
CA LYS A 56 -3.35 -12.60 21.38
C LYS A 56 -2.10 -11.87 21.88
N GLY A 57 -0.92 -12.32 21.45
CA GLY A 57 0.36 -11.70 21.79
C GLY A 57 0.63 -10.40 21.05
N VAL A 58 0.13 -10.28 19.80
CA VAL A 58 0.45 -9.17 18.90
C VAL A 58 -0.71 -8.21 18.63
N ALA A 59 -1.96 -8.56 18.98
CA ALA A 59 -3.10 -7.65 18.81
C ALA A 59 -2.89 -6.36 19.60
N MET A 60 -3.00 -5.22 18.92
CA MET A 60 -2.75 -3.91 19.50
C MET A 60 -3.89 -3.52 20.48
N PRO A 61 -3.60 -3.22 21.76
CA PRO A 61 -4.59 -2.72 22.69
C PRO A 61 -5.13 -1.34 22.29
N GLU A 62 -6.33 -1.01 22.75
CA GLU A 62 -6.97 0.28 22.47
C GLU A 62 -6.08 1.49 22.86
N ALA A 63 -5.41 1.42 24.01
CA ALA A 63 -4.52 2.50 24.46
C ALA A 63 -3.34 2.73 23.52
N GLU A 64 -2.73 1.64 23.02
CA GLU A 64 -1.59 1.73 22.08
C GLU A 64 -2.01 2.29 20.72
N HIS A 65 -3.25 2.04 20.26
CA HIS A 65 -3.76 2.68 19.06
C HIS A 65 -3.74 4.21 19.16
N PHE A 66 -4.19 4.76 20.28
CA PHE A 66 -4.17 6.21 20.52
C PHE A 66 -2.74 6.75 20.62
N GLU A 67 -1.83 6.02 21.30
CA GLU A 67 -0.43 6.41 21.38
C GLU A 67 0.23 6.42 20.00
N MET A 68 0.00 5.39 19.18
CA MET A 68 0.56 5.34 17.82
C MET A 68 -0.04 6.44 16.92
N GLN A 69 -1.34 6.73 17.04
CA GLN A 69 -1.96 7.82 16.31
C GLN A 69 -1.36 9.18 16.68
N GLN A 70 -1.16 9.43 17.97
CA GLN A 70 -0.52 10.65 18.46
C GLN A 70 0.93 10.75 17.97
N LEU A 71 1.71 9.68 18.09
CA LEU A 71 3.10 9.64 17.63
C LEU A 71 3.21 9.87 16.12
N CYS A 72 2.33 9.26 15.32
CA CYS A 72 2.27 9.52 13.88
C CYS A 72 2.05 11.01 13.58
N ALA A 73 1.13 11.65 14.29
CA ALA A 73 0.88 13.09 14.14
C ALA A 73 2.09 13.94 14.54
N GLU A 74 2.76 13.62 15.64
CA GLU A 74 3.99 14.30 16.10
C GLU A 74 5.15 14.17 15.11
N LYS A 75 5.25 13.02 14.42
CA LYS A 75 6.31 12.73 13.43
C LYS A 75 5.91 13.13 12.00
N ASN A 76 4.73 13.72 11.78
CA ASN A 76 4.22 14.12 10.46
C ASN A 76 4.10 12.95 9.46
N VAL A 77 3.74 11.77 9.92
CA VAL A 77 3.34 10.62 9.12
C VAL A 77 1.86 10.30 9.40
N GLY A 78 1.10 9.88 8.38
CA GLY A 78 -0.30 9.52 8.56
C GLY A 78 -0.45 8.21 9.35
N PHE A 79 -1.43 8.15 10.25
CA PHE A 79 -1.88 6.90 10.86
C PHE A 79 -2.90 6.24 9.94
N LEU A 80 -2.71 4.96 9.62
CA LEU A 80 -3.68 4.14 8.89
C LEU A 80 -3.83 2.80 9.59
N SER A 81 -5.02 2.20 9.57
CA SER A 81 -5.19 0.85 10.09
C SER A 81 -6.12 0.00 9.24
N SER A 82 -5.81 -1.29 9.16
CA SER A 82 -6.73 -2.29 8.61
C SER A 82 -7.84 -2.55 9.62
N THR A 83 -9.09 -2.53 9.14
CA THR A 83 -10.25 -2.99 9.88
C THR A 83 -10.62 -4.41 9.45
N PHE A 84 -11.06 -5.25 10.39
CA PHE A 84 -11.38 -6.65 10.12
C PHE A 84 -12.83 -7.02 10.45
N THR A 85 -13.53 -6.16 11.22
CA THR A 85 -14.92 -6.36 11.64
C THR A 85 -15.66 -5.04 11.76
N ILE A 86 -16.98 -5.06 11.78
CA ILE A 86 -17.82 -3.89 12.06
C ILE A 86 -17.44 -3.24 13.42
N GLY A 87 -17.08 -4.05 14.41
CA GLY A 87 -16.65 -3.55 15.72
C GLY A 87 -15.36 -2.75 15.65
N THR A 88 -14.37 -3.22 14.89
CA THR A 88 -13.09 -2.53 14.70
C THR A 88 -13.24 -1.29 13.80
N THR A 89 -14.13 -1.34 12.79
CA THR A 89 -14.51 -0.14 12.01
C THR A 89 -15.09 0.93 12.90
N ARG A 90 -16.04 0.56 13.78
CA ARG A 90 -16.64 1.49 14.75
C ARG A 90 -15.59 2.10 15.67
N PHE A 91 -14.67 1.31 16.19
CA PHE A 91 -13.56 1.81 17.02
C PHE A 91 -12.72 2.84 16.29
N LEU A 92 -12.22 2.52 15.09
CA LEU A 92 -11.39 3.42 14.28
C LEU A 92 -12.12 4.72 13.92
N VAL A 93 -13.38 4.63 13.51
CA VAL A 93 -14.15 5.80 13.03
C VAL A 93 -14.74 6.62 14.19
N GLU A 94 -15.38 5.95 15.17
CA GLU A 94 -16.13 6.68 16.21
C GLU A 94 -15.24 7.14 17.37
N LYS A 95 -14.26 6.31 17.79
CA LYS A 95 -13.38 6.65 18.89
C LYS A 95 -12.12 7.38 18.41
N MET A 96 -11.39 6.81 17.46
CA MET A 96 -10.14 7.37 16.97
C MET A 96 -10.31 8.48 15.92
N LYS A 97 -11.53 8.66 15.37
CA LYS A 97 -11.82 9.69 14.35
C LYS A 97 -11.00 9.51 13.06
N CYS A 98 -10.64 8.28 12.72
CA CYS A 98 -9.98 7.99 11.45
C CYS A 98 -10.90 8.31 10.27
N THR A 99 -10.38 9.04 9.29
CA THR A 99 -11.07 9.36 8.03
C THR A 99 -10.61 8.51 6.86
N SER A 100 -9.55 7.71 7.07
CA SER A 100 -9.00 6.77 6.10
C SER A 100 -8.93 5.39 6.72
N LEU A 101 -9.34 4.37 5.97
CA LEU A 101 -9.32 2.97 6.39
C LEU A 101 -8.63 2.09 5.35
N LYS A 102 -8.06 0.98 5.81
CA LYS A 102 -7.60 -0.12 4.95
C LYS A 102 -8.55 -1.31 5.11
N VAL A 103 -8.90 -1.91 4.00
CA VAL A 103 -9.59 -3.21 3.94
C VAL A 103 -8.61 -4.25 3.41
N ALA A 104 -8.27 -5.23 4.25
CA ALA A 104 -7.35 -6.30 3.90
C ALA A 104 -7.96 -7.24 2.85
N SER A 105 -7.10 -7.93 2.06
CA SER A 105 -7.53 -8.88 1.03
C SER A 105 -8.51 -9.95 1.56
N SER A 106 -8.33 -10.40 2.80
CA SER A 106 -9.24 -11.37 3.45
C SER A 106 -10.65 -10.83 3.71
N ARG A 107 -10.87 -9.54 3.55
CA ARG A 107 -12.17 -8.86 3.76
C ARG A 107 -12.79 -8.34 2.46
N LEU A 108 -12.20 -8.63 1.31
CA LEU A 108 -12.68 -8.18 0.00
C LEU A 108 -14.16 -8.57 -0.24
N VAL A 109 -14.54 -9.77 0.16
CA VAL A 109 -15.89 -10.34 -0.01
C VAL A 109 -16.73 -10.32 1.27
N ASP A 110 -16.32 -9.56 2.27
CA ASP A 110 -17.08 -9.32 3.50
C ASP A 110 -18.02 -8.13 3.29
N TYR A 111 -19.09 -8.36 2.53
CA TYR A 111 -20.01 -7.30 2.09
C TYR A 111 -20.70 -6.59 3.25
N ASP A 112 -20.99 -7.28 4.36
CA ASP A 112 -21.55 -6.65 5.56
C ASP A 112 -20.56 -5.62 6.17
N LEU A 113 -19.26 -5.93 6.16
CA LEU A 113 -18.21 -4.99 6.59
C LEU A 113 -18.10 -3.81 5.63
N LEU A 114 -18.13 -4.06 4.31
CA LEU A 114 -18.05 -3.01 3.29
C LEU A 114 -19.27 -2.08 3.37
N ASP A 115 -20.47 -2.60 3.55
CA ASP A 115 -21.70 -1.82 3.76
C ASP A 115 -21.63 -0.96 5.05
N ASP A 116 -21.07 -1.50 6.15
CA ASP A 116 -20.88 -0.73 7.39
C ASP A 116 -19.90 0.42 7.18
N ILE A 117 -18.84 0.22 6.40
CA ILE A 117 -17.89 1.29 6.02
C ILE A 117 -18.58 2.34 5.15
N ASP A 118 -19.32 1.92 4.12
CA ASP A 118 -20.04 2.78 3.18
C ASP A 118 -21.11 3.63 3.87
N ASN A 119 -21.81 3.04 4.86
CA ASN A 119 -22.79 3.76 5.67
C ASN A 119 -22.15 4.81 6.61
N ARG A 120 -20.82 4.89 6.68
CA ARG A 120 -20.04 5.90 7.42
C ARG A 120 -19.30 6.87 6.48
N ALA A 121 -19.69 6.98 5.22
CA ALA A 121 -19.05 7.84 4.22
C ALA A 121 -19.10 9.34 4.58
N ASP A 122 -19.98 9.75 5.52
CA ASP A 122 -19.93 11.07 6.12
C ASP A 122 -18.63 11.32 6.91
N LYS A 123 -18.02 10.28 7.49
CA LYS A 123 -16.80 10.31 8.31
C LYS A 123 -15.60 9.69 7.59
N VAL A 124 -15.79 8.57 6.90
CA VAL A 124 -14.75 7.85 6.14
C VAL A 124 -14.67 8.45 4.74
N LYS A 125 -13.56 9.10 4.43
CA LYS A 125 -13.33 9.76 3.13
C LYS A 125 -12.48 8.91 2.18
N THR A 126 -11.62 8.05 2.71
CA THR A 126 -10.68 7.27 1.91
C THR A 126 -10.68 5.82 2.36
N VAL A 127 -10.77 4.91 1.39
CA VAL A 127 -10.63 3.47 1.62
C VAL A 127 -9.58 2.91 0.66
N TYR A 128 -8.62 2.17 1.21
CA TYR A 128 -7.65 1.37 0.46
C TYR A 128 -8.10 -0.08 0.50
N LEU A 129 -8.57 -0.63 -0.61
CA LEU A 129 -9.12 -1.98 -0.73
C LEU A 129 -8.10 -2.90 -1.42
N SER A 130 -7.54 -3.88 -0.71
CA SER A 130 -6.69 -4.90 -1.30
C SER A 130 -7.49 -6.05 -1.90
N SER A 131 -7.05 -6.52 -3.07
CA SER A 131 -7.76 -7.51 -3.91
C SER A 131 -7.10 -8.90 -3.95
N GLY A 132 -6.17 -9.18 -3.05
CA GLY A 132 -5.56 -10.52 -2.99
C GLY A 132 -6.60 -11.62 -2.81
N MET A 133 -6.38 -12.76 -3.47
CA MET A 133 -7.33 -13.91 -3.54
C MET A 133 -8.63 -13.61 -4.29
N GLY A 134 -8.85 -12.38 -4.75
CA GLY A 134 -10.08 -11.96 -5.42
C GLY A 134 -9.99 -11.98 -6.94
N THR A 135 -11.14 -12.05 -7.57
CA THR A 135 -11.38 -11.93 -9.00
C THR A 135 -11.83 -10.52 -9.38
N ILE A 136 -11.78 -10.17 -10.68
CA ILE A 136 -12.31 -8.89 -11.19
C ILE A 136 -13.79 -8.71 -10.84
N ASP A 137 -14.58 -9.77 -10.86
CA ASP A 137 -16.02 -9.70 -10.56
C ASP A 137 -16.27 -9.47 -9.06
N GLU A 138 -15.49 -10.09 -8.17
CA GLU A 138 -15.55 -9.83 -6.73
C GLU A 138 -15.12 -8.42 -6.37
N ILE A 139 -14.09 -7.88 -7.05
CA ILE A 139 -13.69 -6.46 -6.89
C ILE A 139 -14.83 -5.54 -7.35
N ARG A 140 -15.48 -5.84 -8.46
CA ARG A 140 -16.63 -5.07 -8.97
C ARG A 140 -17.78 -5.05 -7.95
N THR A 141 -18.13 -6.20 -7.39
CA THR A 141 -19.13 -6.29 -6.33
C THR A 141 -18.71 -5.50 -5.09
N ALA A 142 -17.46 -5.59 -4.67
CA ALA A 142 -16.95 -4.83 -3.53
C ALA A 142 -17.03 -3.30 -3.75
N ILE A 143 -16.77 -2.83 -4.97
CA ILE A 143 -16.93 -1.42 -5.35
C ILE A 143 -18.40 -0.96 -5.20
N GLU A 144 -19.36 -1.80 -5.59
CA GLU A 144 -20.79 -1.50 -5.45
C GLU A 144 -21.18 -1.30 -3.98
N HIS A 145 -20.59 -2.10 -3.06
CA HIS A 145 -20.75 -1.99 -1.61
C HIS A 145 -19.99 -0.79 -0.97
N LEU A 146 -19.14 -0.10 -1.72
CA LEU A 146 -18.38 1.09 -1.26
C LEU A 146 -18.72 2.34 -2.09
N SER A 147 -19.93 2.40 -2.65
CA SER A 147 -20.35 3.36 -3.66
C SER A 147 -20.40 4.81 -3.19
N LYS A 148 -20.48 5.08 -1.86
CA LYS A 148 -20.51 6.42 -1.27
C LYS A 148 -19.12 6.91 -0.84
N ILE A 149 -18.10 6.05 -0.90
CA ILE A 149 -16.74 6.42 -0.50
C ILE A 149 -16.13 7.36 -1.55
N GLU A 150 -15.72 8.54 -1.11
CA GLU A 150 -15.18 9.60 -1.98
C GLU A 150 -13.89 9.20 -2.68
N ASN A 151 -12.95 8.58 -1.96
CA ASN A 151 -11.64 8.18 -2.47
C ASN A 151 -11.43 6.68 -2.24
N LEU A 152 -11.81 5.86 -3.21
CA LEU A 152 -11.61 4.41 -3.18
C LEU A 152 -10.39 4.03 -4.04
N TYR A 153 -9.34 3.51 -3.39
CA TYR A 153 -8.13 2.98 -4.03
C TYR A 153 -8.19 1.47 -4.08
N LEU A 154 -7.97 0.88 -5.25
CA LEU A 154 -7.95 -0.58 -5.44
C LEU A 154 -6.49 -1.05 -5.51
N LEU A 155 -6.08 -1.96 -4.64
CA LEU A 155 -4.71 -2.44 -4.60
C LEU A 155 -4.62 -3.86 -5.15
N HIS A 156 -3.91 -4.04 -6.27
CA HIS A 156 -3.46 -5.38 -6.67
C HIS A 156 -2.61 -5.98 -5.56
N CYS A 157 -2.82 -7.24 -5.27
CA CYS A 157 -2.13 -7.96 -4.20
C CYS A 157 -2.11 -9.46 -4.48
N THR A 158 -1.01 -10.13 -4.14
CA THR A 158 -0.94 -11.59 -4.05
C THR A 158 -0.73 -11.97 -2.59
N SER A 159 -1.71 -12.71 -2.01
CA SER A 159 -1.69 -13.10 -0.59
C SER A 159 -0.83 -14.35 -0.38
N GLN A 160 0.47 -14.22 -0.64
CA GLN A 160 1.51 -15.20 -0.35
C GLN A 160 2.62 -14.49 0.44
N TYR A 161 3.13 -15.09 1.52
CA TYR A 161 4.04 -14.47 2.50
C TYR A 161 5.29 -15.34 2.76
N PRO A 162 6.45 -15.05 2.15
CA PRO A 162 6.67 -14.06 1.11
C PRO A 162 6.08 -14.47 -0.24
N CYS A 163 5.83 -13.50 -1.12
CA CYS A 163 5.38 -13.76 -2.48
C CYS A 163 6.59 -14.01 -3.37
N GLU A 164 6.61 -15.17 -4.04
CA GLU A 164 7.64 -15.49 -5.02
C GLU A 164 7.47 -14.65 -6.30
N ASP A 165 8.56 -14.38 -7.01
CA ASP A 165 8.58 -13.49 -8.19
C ASP A 165 7.58 -13.90 -9.27
N GLU A 166 7.46 -15.20 -9.55
CA GLU A 166 6.52 -15.74 -10.55
C GLU A 166 5.05 -15.55 -10.19
N ASN A 167 4.72 -15.30 -8.91
CA ASN A 167 3.37 -15.15 -8.40
C ASN A 167 2.94 -13.68 -8.23
N VAL A 168 3.85 -12.72 -8.41
CA VAL A 168 3.57 -11.29 -8.25
C VAL A 168 2.56 -10.77 -9.28
N ASN A 169 2.64 -11.24 -10.53
CA ASN A 169 1.68 -10.94 -11.61
C ASN A 169 1.31 -9.45 -11.77
N LEU A 170 2.30 -8.53 -11.77
CA LEU A 170 2.03 -7.09 -11.88
C LEU A 170 1.18 -6.68 -13.09
N ARG A 171 1.15 -7.48 -14.16
CA ARG A 171 0.27 -7.22 -15.31
C ARG A 171 -1.21 -7.28 -14.96
N ALA A 172 -1.60 -7.99 -13.89
CA ALA A 172 -2.97 -7.98 -13.38
C ALA A 172 -3.40 -6.57 -12.90
N MET A 173 -2.43 -5.76 -12.45
CA MET A 173 -2.69 -4.35 -12.12
C MET A 173 -3.14 -3.54 -13.35
N VAL A 174 -2.53 -3.79 -14.52
CA VAL A 174 -2.96 -3.18 -15.80
C VAL A 174 -4.38 -3.62 -16.18
N THR A 175 -4.70 -4.90 -16.02
CA THR A 175 -6.07 -5.41 -16.20
C THR A 175 -7.06 -4.72 -15.26
N MET A 176 -6.67 -4.45 -14.00
CA MET A 176 -7.52 -3.70 -13.08
C MET A 176 -7.70 -2.25 -13.53
N GLN A 177 -6.67 -1.58 -14.05
CA GLN A 177 -6.76 -0.22 -14.61
C GLN A 177 -7.76 -0.16 -15.78
N GLU A 178 -7.73 -1.16 -16.65
CA GLU A 178 -8.67 -1.27 -17.78
C GLU A 178 -10.11 -1.59 -17.33
N ALA A 179 -10.26 -2.44 -16.33
CA ALA A 179 -11.57 -2.86 -15.81
C ALA A 179 -12.24 -1.78 -14.94
N PHE A 180 -11.45 -0.91 -14.30
CA PHE A 180 -11.90 0.09 -13.32
C PHE A 180 -11.25 1.46 -13.59
N PRO A 181 -11.48 2.08 -14.75
CA PRO A 181 -10.78 3.31 -15.17
C PRO A 181 -11.05 4.53 -14.29
N ASP A 182 -12.15 4.51 -13.54
CA ASP A 182 -12.54 5.61 -12.64
C ASP A 182 -11.88 5.52 -11.25
N TYR A 183 -11.15 4.43 -10.97
CA TYR A 183 -10.54 4.18 -9.68
C TYR A 183 -9.01 4.15 -9.76
N PRO A 184 -8.31 4.86 -8.86
CA PRO A 184 -6.86 4.78 -8.80
C PRO A 184 -6.42 3.38 -8.36
N ILE A 185 -5.50 2.79 -9.13
CA ILE A 185 -4.96 1.46 -8.87
C ILE A 185 -3.61 1.59 -8.17
N GLY A 186 -3.37 0.76 -7.16
CA GLY A 186 -2.12 0.63 -6.43
C GLY A 186 -1.66 -0.82 -6.33
N TYR A 187 -0.61 -1.05 -5.56
CA TYR A 187 -0.02 -2.36 -5.33
C TYR A 187 0.29 -2.58 -3.84
N SER A 188 -0.20 -3.68 -3.28
CA SER A 188 0.13 -4.16 -1.94
C SER A 188 1.09 -5.35 -2.07
N CYS A 189 2.34 -5.15 -1.63
CA CYS A 189 3.49 -5.98 -1.95
C CYS A 189 3.87 -6.90 -0.79
N HIS A 190 4.00 -8.21 -1.07
CA HIS A 190 4.57 -9.21 -0.15
C HIS A 190 5.83 -9.88 -0.71
N ASN A 191 6.32 -9.42 -1.86
CA ASN A 191 7.51 -9.93 -2.54
C ASN A 191 8.79 -9.44 -1.84
N HIS A 192 9.90 -10.14 -2.05
CA HIS A 192 11.22 -9.72 -1.57
C HIS A 192 11.69 -8.42 -2.27
N GLY A 193 12.58 -7.67 -1.62
CA GLY A 193 13.15 -6.45 -2.20
C GLY A 193 12.13 -5.32 -2.41
N ILE A 194 12.47 -4.38 -3.27
CA ILE A 194 11.63 -3.21 -3.62
C ILE A 194 11.31 -3.15 -5.13
N GLU A 195 11.86 -4.06 -5.92
CA GLU A 195 11.82 -4.05 -7.38
C GLU A 195 10.38 -4.13 -7.90
N ALA A 196 9.55 -5.01 -7.31
CA ALA A 196 8.14 -5.13 -7.68
C ALA A 196 7.37 -3.82 -7.38
N CYS A 197 7.68 -3.13 -6.28
CA CYS A 197 7.09 -1.83 -5.96
C CYS A 197 7.46 -0.76 -6.99
N LEU A 198 8.74 -0.70 -7.39
CA LEU A 198 9.21 0.26 -8.39
C LEU A 198 8.63 -0.03 -9.78
N ALA A 199 8.54 -1.31 -10.16
CA ALA A 199 7.89 -1.72 -11.39
C ALA A 199 6.40 -1.40 -11.41
N ALA A 200 5.68 -1.57 -10.26
CA ALA A 200 4.29 -1.18 -10.13
C ALA A 200 4.08 0.32 -10.35
N VAL A 201 4.96 1.18 -9.79
CA VAL A 201 4.91 2.63 -10.03
C VAL A 201 5.12 2.95 -11.50
N ALA A 202 6.06 2.30 -12.18
CA ALA A 202 6.29 2.47 -13.61
C ALA A 202 5.09 2.02 -14.46
N LEU A 203 4.29 1.07 -13.97
CA LEU A 203 3.01 0.64 -14.56
C LEU A 203 1.82 1.51 -14.15
N GLY A 204 2.03 2.59 -13.39
CA GLY A 204 0.99 3.56 -13.02
C GLY A 204 0.35 3.33 -11.65
N ALA A 205 0.99 2.57 -10.75
CA ALA A 205 0.51 2.47 -9.37
C ALA A 205 0.51 3.83 -8.69
N THR A 206 -0.63 4.20 -8.08
CA THR A 206 -0.80 5.44 -7.32
C THR A 206 -0.56 5.25 -5.82
N VAL A 207 -0.57 4.00 -5.35
CA VAL A 207 -0.33 3.59 -3.97
C VAL A 207 0.60 2.39 -3.97
N ILE A 208 1.60 2.41 -3.10
CA ILE A 208 2.45 1.26 -2.77
C ILE A 208 2.29 0.97 -1.28
N GLU A 209 1.88 -0.23 -0.95
CA GLU A 209 1.86 -0.75 0.42
C GLU A 209 2.86 -1.89 0.54
N LYS A 210 3.67 -1.90 1.62
CA LYS A 210 4.63 -2.97 1.89
C LYS A 210 4.91 -3.08 3.38
N HIS A 211 5.06 -4.32 3.87
CA HIS A 211 5.46 -4.58 5.25
C HIS A 211 6.78 -3.91 5.60
N PHE A 212 6.85 -3.40 6.82
CA PHE A 212 8.04 -2.76 7.38
C PHE A 212 8.63 -3.64 8.49
N THR A 213 9.95 -3.78 8.50
CA THR A 213 10.67 -4.56 9.49
C THR A 213 12.03 -3.94 9.80
N TYR A 214 12.59 -4.23 10.95
CA TYR A 214 14.00 -3.90 11.21
C TYR A 214 14.97 -4.87 10.52
N HIS A 215 14.57 -6.14 10.31
CA HIS A 215 15.39 -7.13 9.62
C HIS A 215 14.53 -8.22 9.01
N VAL A 216 14.81 -8.59 7.77
CA VAL A 216 13.99 -9.56 7.01
C VAL A 216 14.08 -11.00 7.54
N ASP A 217 15.17 -11.33 8.26
CA ASP A 217 15.37 -12.66 8.86
C ASP A 217 14.77 -12.79 10.27
N MET A 218 14.03 -11.78 10.77
CA MET A 218 13.30 -11.91 12.02
C MET A 218 12.23 -13.00 11.91
N PRO A 219 11.89 -13.70 13.01
CA PRO A 219 10.87 -14.74 12.99
C PRO A 219 9.47 -14.18 12.63
N GLY A 220 8.80 -14.80 11.67
CA GLY A 220 7.47 -14.40 11.18
C GLY A 220 7.47 -14.21 9.67
N ASP A 221 6.35 -14.50 9.05
CA ASP A 221 6.26 -14.50 7.58
C ASP A 221 6.26 -13.07 7.00
N ASP A 222 5.68 -12.12 7.72
CA ASP A 222 5.60 -10.70 7.31
C ASP A 222 6.98 -10.02 7.24
N HIS A 223 7.97 -10.51 8.00
CA HIS A 223 9.32 -9.96 7.97
C HIS A 223 10.05 -10.28 6.67
N LYS A 224 9.89 -11.49 6.14
CA LYS A 224 10.62 -11.97 4.94
C LYS A 224 10.30 -11.14 3.70
N GLY A 225 9.04 -10.79 3.52
CA GLY A 225 8.58 -9.90 2.45
C GLY A 225 8.61 -8.41 2.84
N GLY A 226 9.14 -8.06 4.00
CA GLY A 226 9.20 -6.69 4.51
C GLY A 226 10.35 -5.86 3.93
N MET A 227 10.29 -4.55 4.17
CA MET A 227 11.37 -3.61 3.86
C MET A 227 11.99 -3.08 5.14
N THR A 228 13.31 -2.98 5.16
CA THR A 228 14.06 -2.32 6.26
C THR A 228 13.95 -0.79 6.16
N PRO A 229 14.36 -0.02 7.20
CA PRO A 229 14.43 1.44 7.11
C PRO A 229 15.20 1.94 5.88
N GLU A 230 16.34 1.34 5.57
CA GLU A 230 17.17 1.71 4.42
C GLU A 230 16.44 1.41 3.09
N MET A 231 15.79 0.25 2.98
CA MET A 231 15.00 -0.13 1.81
C MET A 231 13.81 0.81 1.61
N LEU A 232 13.12 1.22 2.69
CA LEU A 232 12.05 2.22 2.63
C LEU A 232 12.57 3.55 2.08
N GLY A 233 13.68 4.06 2.62
CA GLY A 233 14.29 5.31 2.14
C GLY A 233 14.69 5.22 0.67
N GLN A 234 15.32 4.12 0.26
CA GLN A 234 15.68 3.86 -1.13
C GLN A 234 14.44 3.78 -2.03
N MET A 235 13.37 3.10 -1.61
CA MET A 235 12.13 2.98 -2.35
C MET A 235 11.47 4.35 -2.56
N VAL A 236 11.32 5.15 -1.50
CA VAL A 236 10.73 6.49 -1.58
C VAL A 236 11.50 7.40 -2.54
N GLN A 237 12.85 7.40 -2.47
CA GLN A 237 13.70 8.18 -3.38
C GLN A 237 13.58 7.68 -4.82
N SER A 238 13.57 6.36 -5.03
CA SER A 238 13.45 5.76 -6.36
C SER A 238 12.08 6.03 -6.97
N ILE A 239 11.00 5.99 -6.19
CA ILE A 239 9.64 6.36 -6.64
C ILE A 239 9.63 7.80 -7.14
N ALA A 240 10.14 8.75 -6.36
CA ALA A 240 10.19 10.15 -6.75
C ALA A 240 10.99 10.37 -8.05
N ARG A 241 12.06 9.60 -8.24
CA ARG A 241 12.86 9.62 -9.47
C ARG A 241 12.10 9.01 -10.65
N ILE A 242 11.39 7.89 -10.46
CA ILE A 242 10.56 7.24 -11.50
C ILE A 242 9.46 8.20 -11.95
N GLU A 243 8.75 8.84 -11.02
CA GLU A 243 7.72 9.85 -11.34
C GLU A 243 8.27 10.97 -12.22
N THR A 244 9.49 11.41 -11.94
CA THR A 244 10.19 12.43 -12.77
C THR A 244 10.56 11.88 -14.16
N ILE A 245 11.04 10.63 -14.24
CA ILE A 245 11.45 9.98 -15.49
C ILE A 245 10.25 9.70 -16.40
N LEU A 246 9.10 9.34 -15.84
CA LEU A 246 7.88 9.06 -16.60
C LEU A 246 7.42 10.28 -17.43
N GLY A 247 7.60 11.48 -16.92
CA GLY A 247 7.40 12.73 -17.67
C GLY A 247 6.01 12.85 -18.31
N SER A 248 5.99 13.30 -19.57
CA SER A 248 4.79 13.45 -20.38
C SER A 248 4.55 12.23 -21.29
N ALA A 249 3.30 11.89 -21.55
CA ALA A 249 2.93 10.88 -22.57
C ALA A 249 3.07 11.41 -24.01
N GLU A 250 3.30 12.70 -24.21
CA GLU A 250 3.48 13.29 -25.53
C GLU A 250 4.85 12.92 -26.11
N LYS A 251 4.87 12.29 -27.29
CA LYS A 251 6.09 12.00 -28.03
C LYS A 251 6.48 13.20 -28.89
N ALA A 252 7.12 14.20 -28.27
CA ALA A 252 7.66 15.38 -28.93
C ALA A 252 9.12 15.62 -28.50
N PRO A 253 9.93 16.33 -29.32
CA PRO A 253 11.25 16.78 -28.87
C PRO A 253 11.11 17.69 -27.65
N VAL A 254 11.94 17.46 -26.63
CA VAL A 254 12.07 18.37 -25.49
C VAL A 254 13.03 19.53 -25.82
N ASP A 255 12.90 20.64 -25.09
CA ASP A 255 13.75 21.82 -25.33
C ASP A 255 15.25 21.51 -25.31
N ALA A 256 15.67 20.57 -24.47
CA ALA A 256 17.06 20.12 -24.38
C ALA A 256 17.56 19.44 -25.66
N GLU A 257 16.67 18.93 -26.53
CA GLU A 257 17.03 18.30 -27.80
C GLU A 257 17.19 19.33 -28.96
N LYS A 258 16.87 20.62 -28.72
CA LYS A 258 16.91 21.65 -29.79
C LYS A 258 18.22 21.65 -30.54
N ARG A 259 19.36 21.59 -29.85
CA ARG A 259 20.69 21.53 -30.49
C ARG A 259 20.86 20.27 -31.36
N ALA A 260 20.34 19.15 -30.93
CA ALA A 260 20.41 17.89 -31.71
C ALA A 260 19.50 17.95 -32.94
N VAL A 261 18.29 18.52 -32.78
CA VAL A 261 17.37 18.74 -33.92
C VAL A 261 18.02 19.61 -34.96
N ASP A 262 18.63 20.75 -34.59
CA ASP A 262 19.21 21.72 -35.49
C ASP A 262 20.49 21.21 -36.21
N ASN A 263 21.26 20.30 -35.61
CA ASN A 263 22.56 19.91 -36.10
C ASN A 263 22.70 18.45 -36.54
N LEU A 264 21.87 17.53 -36.07
CA LEU A 264 21.95 16.11 -36.40
C LEU A 264 20.78 15.64 -37.28
N ARG A 265 19.67 16.36 -37.28
CA ARG A 265 18.49 16.03 -38.10
C ARG A 265 18.54 16.73 -39.47
N VAL A 266 19.68 16.60 -40.13
CA VAL A 266 19.94 17.17 -41.46
C VAL A 266 20.16 16.08 -42.47
N PRO A 267 19.90 16.33 -43.79
CA PRO A 267 20.22 15.38 -44.85
C PRO A 267 21.71 15.05 -44.83
N MET A 268 22.02 13.77 -44.90
CA MET A 268 23.41 13.29 -45.03
C MET A 268 23.75 13.11 -46.51
N LEU A 269 25.01 13.35 -46.86
CA LEU A 269 25.51 13.06 -48.22
C LEU A 269 25.73 11.56 -48.35
N ASP A 270 25.25 11.00 -49.45
CA ASP A 270 25.48 9.59 -49.82
C ASP A 270 26.87 9.43 -50.42
N VAL A 271 27.88 9.33 -49.56
CA VAL A 271 29.28 9.04 -49.97
C VAL A 271 29.67 7.69 -49.38
N GLY A 272 30.15 6.78 -50.28
CA GLY A 272 30.63 5.44 -49.88
C GLY A 272 31.94 5.51 -49.09
N PHE A 273 32.31 4.40 -48.49
CA PHE A 273 33.66 4.20 -47.95
C PHE A 273 34.61 3.96 -49.10
N GLU A 274 35.72 4.76 -49.22
CA GLU A 274 36.82 4.52 -50.12
C GLU A 274 37.75 3.45 -49.58
#